data_6d44a370a3f7de3f47ba4983855c8cd0
#
_entry.id   6d44a370a3f7de3f47ba4983855c8cd0
#
_cell.length_a   1.000
_cell.length_b   1.000
_cell.length_c   1.000
_cell.angle_alpha   90.00
_cell.angle_beta   90.00
_cell.angle_gamma   90.00
#
_symmetry.space_group_name_H-M   'P 1'
#
loop_
_entity.id
_entity.type
_entity.pdbx_description
1 polymer ?
#
loop_
_entity_poly.entity_id
_entity_poly.type
_entity_poly.pdbx_seq_one_letter_code
_entity_poly.pdbx_strand_id
1 'polypeptide(L)'
;SPLLQKDNIIAIYGEWCGVGIQKGVAISQLPKMFVVFGIAIIDASKIDDNGNVQYNWLTDDDIQAIFDIDFDFGPSIKSIYEFDTWVIDIDFNSPELVQNQLGRFTEEVENRCPVGAKLGVEGTGEGIVWKAAYCEDENFRINDLIFKVKGEKHSVTRVKTLASVDIEKVNSIKEFVDSVLTDARVSQAVSALRE
;
A
#
# COMPACT_ATOMS: atom_id res chain seq x y z
N SER A 1 -7.77 25.99 -12.59
CA SER A 1 -8.03 24.65 -12.04
C SER A 1 -8.50 24.78 -10.59
N PRO A 2 -9.51 24.02 -10.13
CA PRO A 2 -9.96 24.01 -8.74
C PRO A 2 -8.83 23.66 -7.75
N LEU A 3 -7.78 23.01 -8.23
CA LEU A 3 -6.60 22.59 -7.45
C LEU A 3 -5.72 23.75 -7.00
N LEU A 4 -5.83 24.92 -7.64
CA LEU A 4 -5.00 26.11 -7.38
C LEU A 4 -5.78 27.20 -6.64
N GLN A 5 -6.68 26.83 -5.73
CA GLN A 5 -7.24 27.82 -4.80
C GLN A 5 -6.13 28.36 -3.90
N LYS A 6 -6.19 29.65 -3.60
CA LYS A 6 -5.10 30.42 -2.96
C LYS A 6 -4.65 29.86 -1.60
N ASP A 7 -5.52 29.08 -0.95
CA ASP A 7 -5.30 28.53 0.39
C ASP A 7 -5.04 27.02 0.39
N ASN A 8 -4.83 26.40 -0.78
CA ASN A 8 -4.51 24.98 -0.87
C ASN A 8 -2.99 24.74 -0.80
N ILE A 9 -2.61 23.77 0.01
CA ILE A 9 -1.25 23.23 0.06
C ILE A 9 -1.25 21.92 -0.73
N ILE A 10 -0.31 21.77 -1.64
CA ILE A 10 -0.09 20.51 -2.36
C ILE A 10 1.04 19.77 -1.66
N ALA A 11 0.72 18.61 -1.10
CA ALA A 11 1.68 17.70 -0.49
C ALA A 11 2.01 16.58 -1.49
N ILE A 12 3.29 16.44 -1.84
CA ILE A 12 3.77 15.41 -2.76
C ILE A 12 4.56 14.40 -1.95
N TYR A 13 4.16 13.14 -2.04
CA TYR A 13 4.76 12.01 -1.34
C TYR A 13 5.51 11.12 -2.33
N GLY A 14 6.70 10.74 -1.98
CA GLY A 14 7.55 9.92 -2.84
C GLY A 14 8.71 9.30 -2.07
N GLU A 15 9.41 8.40 -2.74
CA GLU A 15 10.66 7.81 -2.27
C GLU A 15 11.84 8.55 -2.89
N TRP A 16 12.72 9.09 -2.04
CA TRP A 16 14.02 9.58 -2.45
C TRP A 16 14.99 8.41 -2.48
N CYS A 17 15.47 8.06 -3.65
CA CYS A 17 16.29 6.86 -3.84
C CYS A 17 17.46 7.09 -4.79
N GLY A 18 18.36 6.10 -4.87
CA GLY A 18 19.51 6.10 -5.76
C GLY A 18 20.85 6.00 -5.03
N VAL A 19 21.91 6.28 -5.78
CA VAL A 19 23.30 6.16 -5.30
C VAL A 19 23.55 6.96 -4.02
N GLY A 20 24.07 6.29 -2.99
CA GLY A 20 24.38 6.89 -1.70
C GLY A 20 23.20 7.05 -0.75
N ILE A 21 21.98 6.61 -1.14
CA ILE A 21 20.78 6.60 -0.29
C ILE A 21 20.57 5.21 0.27
N GLN A 22 20.30 4.22 -0.60
CA GLN A 22 20.15 2.82 -0.21
C GLN A 22 21.45 2.06 -0.46
N LYS A 23 21.56 0.84 0.11
CA LYS A 23 22.66 -0.09 -0.10
C LYS A 23 22.13 -1.49 -0.37
N GLY A 24 22.81 -2.23 -1.25
CA GLY A 24 22.53 -3.65 -1.49
C GLY A 24 21.24 -3.94 -2.29
N VAL A 25 20.65 -2.93 -2.90
CA VAL A 25 19.46 -3.05 -3.77
C VAL A 25 19.73 -2.47 -5.15
N ALA A 26 18.98 -2.87 -6.17
CA ALA A 26 19.19 -2.45 -7.55
C ALA A 26 19.23 -0.92 -7.69
N ILE A 27 18.27 -0.23 -7.08
CA ILE A 27 18.14 1.23 -7.17
C ILE A 27 19.36 1.98 -6.60
N SER A 28 20.18 1.36 -5.75
CA SER A 28 21.40 1.99 -5.24
C SER A 28 22.48 2.22 -6.30
N GLN A 29 22.31 1.65 -7.49
CA GLN A 29 23.22 1.81 -8.64
C GLN A 29 22.71 2.90 -9.61
N LEU A 30 21.48 3.39 -9.43
CA LEU A 30 20.87 4.42 -10.26
C LEU A 30 21.25 5.82 -9.79
N PRO A 31 21.22 6.85 -10.67
CA PRO A 31 21.26 8.24 -10.24
C PRO A 31 20.18 8.54 -9.20
N LYS A 32 20.41 9.55 -8.37
CA LYS A 32 19.41 9.98 -7.38
C LYS A 32 18.15 10.46 -8.08
N MET A 33 17.00 9.97 -7.59
CA MET A 33 15.69 10.34 -8.12
C MET A 33 14.65 10.37 -7.01
N PHE A 34 13.56 11.07 -7.28
CA PHE A 34 12.38 11.12 -6.44
C PHE A 34 11.23 10.43 -7.17
N VAL A 35 10.76 9.31 -6.63
CA VAL A 35 9.66 8.52 -7.21
C VAL A 35 8.38 8.85 -6.48
N VAL A 36 7.51 9.60 -7.13
CA VAL A 36 6.23 10.05 -6.58
C VAL A 36 5.23 8.89 -6.55
N PHE A 37 4.62 8.64 -5.41
CA PHE A 37 3.58 7.62 -5.23
C PHE A 37 2.28 8.17 -4.64
N GLY A 38 2.22 9.42 -4.27
CA GLY A 38 1.01 10.04 -3.71
C GLY A 38 1.05 11.56 -3.80
N ILE A 39 -0.11 12.15 -4.06
CA ILE A 39 -0.30 13.60 -4.04
C ILE A 39 -1.58 13.87 -3.25
N ALA A 40 -1.52 14.80 -2.32
CA ALA A 40 -2.68 15.24 -1.55
C ALA A 40 -2.85 16.74 -1.60
N ILE A 41 -4.09 17.18 -1.58
CA ILE A 41 -4.47 18.59 -1.47
C ILE A 41 -4.97 18.82 -0.05
N ILE A 42 -4.38 19.79 0.61
CA ILE A 42 -4.73 20.19 1.97
C ILE A 42 -5.34 21.57 1.88
N ASP A 43 -6.58 21.71 2.32
CA ASP A 43 -7.25 23.01 2.47
C ASP A 43 -6.78 23.64 3.80
N ALA A 44 -5.88 24.61 3.71
CA ALA A 44 -5.31 25.25 4.90
C ALA A 44 -6.37 26.04 5.71
N SER A 45 -7.52 26.35 5.13
CA SER A 45 -8.63 27.01 5.85
C SER A 45 -9.41 26.05 6.76
N LYS A 46 -9.20 24.73 6.60
CA LYS A 46 -9.87 23.66 7.35
C LYS A 46 -8.97 22.93 8.33
N ILE A 47 -7.94 23.60 8.84
CA ILE A 47 -7.13 23.06 9.92
C ILE A 47 -7.94 23.24 11.21
N ASP A 48 -8.13 22.15 11.96
CA ASP A 48 -8.85 22.21 13.23
C ASP A 48 -8.00 22.87 14.34
N ASP A 49 -8.64 23.18 15.49
CA ASP A 49 -7.99 23.83 16.63
C ASP A 49 -6.83 23.02 17.24
N ASN A 50 -6.72 21.74 16.94
CA ASN A 50 -5.66 20.85 17.35
C ASN A 50 -4.53 20.74 16.32
N GLY A 51 -4.65 21.44 15.18
CA GLY A 51 -3.68 21.39 14.09
C GLY A 51 -3.85 20.18 13.16
N ASN A 52 -4.95 19.42 13.27
CA ASN A 52 -5.21 18.33 12.35
C ASN A 52 -5.65 18.88 11.00
N VAL A 53 -5.17 18.25 9.94
CA VAL A 53 -5.47 18.59 8.56
C VAL A 53 -6.23 17.48 7.87
N GLN A 54 -7.14 17.84 6.99
CA GLN A 54 -7.80 16.90 6.10
C GLN A 54 -7.00 16.79 4.81
N TYR A 55 -6.56 15.58 4.49
CA TYR A 55 -5.88 15.26 3.24
C TYR A 55 -6.90 14.77 2.20
N ASN A 56 -7.00 15.47 1.09
CA ASN A 56 -7.76 15.04 -0.07
C ASN A 56 -6.75 14.41 -1.05
N TRP A 57 -6.62 13.09 -1.01
CA TRP A 57 -5.69 12.35 -1.86
C TRP A 57 -6.21 12.32 -3.29
N LEU A 58 -5.31 12.54 -4.24
CA LEU A 58 -5.58 12.31 -5.65
C LEU A 58 -5.66 10.80 -5.90
N THR A 59 -6.50 10.42 -6.84
CA THR A 59 -6.56 9.03 -7.32
C THR A 59 -5.29 8.67 -8.10
N ASP A 60 -5.08 7.38 -8.32
CA ASP A 60 -3.97 6.88 -9.11
C ASP A 60 -4.06 7.39 -10.56
N ASP A 61 -5.27 7.45 -11.12
CA ASP A 61 -5.54 7.99 -12.46
C ASP A 61 -5.22 9.49 -12.55
N ASP A 62 -5.56 10.28 -11.53
CA ASP A 62 -5.21 11.70 -11.47
C ASP A 62 -3.70 11.91 -11.44
N ILE A 63 -2.98 11.09 -10.66
CA ILE A 63 -1.51 11.17 -10.59
C ILE A 63 -0.89 10.78 -11.93
N GLN A 64 -1.36 9.71 -12.56
CA GLN A 64 -0.90 9.31 -13.90
C GLN A 64 -1.16 10.44 -14.91
N ALA A 65 -2.36 11.01 -14.91
CA ALA A 65 -2.70 12.12 -15.82
C ALA A 65 -1.79 13.35 -15.64
N ILE A 66 -1.32 13.63 -14.41
CA ILE A 66 -0.34 14.71 -14.16
C ILE A 66 1.00 14.41 -14.83
N PHE A 67 1.46 13.17 -14.83
CA PHE A 67 2.72 12.77 -15.44
C PHE A 67 2.63 12.56 -16.96
N ASP A 68 1.42 12.36 -17.49
CA ASP A 68 1.16 12.22 -18.94
C ASP A 68 1.03 13.57 -19.66
N ILE A 69 0.97 14.71 -18.94
CA ILE A 69 0.98 16.01 -19.57
C ILE A 69 2.34 16.27 -20.23
N ASP A 70 2.32 17.06 -21.30
CA ASP A 70 3.54 17.48 -22.02
C ASP A 70 4.33 18.51 -21.17
N PHE A 71 4.88 18.05 -20.05
CA PHE A 71 5.71 18.83 -19.14
C PHE A 71 6.93 18.00 -18.73
N ASP A 72 8.12 18.57 -18.93
CA ASP A 72 9.36 17.93 -18.53
C ASP A 72 9.63 18.11 -17.02
N PHE A 73 9.32 17.10 -16.24
CA PHE A 73 9.68 17.03 -14.82
C PHE A 73 11.17 16.80 -14.57
N GLY A 74 11.94 16.58 -15.65
CA GLY A 74 13.35 16.23 -15.59
C GLY A 74 13.60 14.74 -15.26
N PRO A 75 14.81 14.26 -15.50
CA PRO A 75 15.13 12.83 -15.40
C PRO A 75 15.10 12.29 -13.95
N SER A 76 15.14 13.19 -12.98
CA SER A 76 15.21 12.82 -11.55
C SER A 76 13.87 12.75 -10.85
N ILE A 77 12.76 13.09 -11.52
CA ILE A 77 11.41 12.96 -10.98
C ILE A 77 10.66 11.95 -11.80
N LYS A 78 10.13 10.94 -11.14
CA LYS A 78 9.43 9.80 -11.73
C LYS A 78 8.08 9.58 -11.06
N SER A 79 7.11 9.05 -11.80
CA SER A 79 5.91 8.48 -11.20
C SER A 79 6.15 7.02 -10.85
N ILE A 80 5.58 6.54 -9.73
CA ILE A 80 5.58 5.11 -9.41
C ILE A 80 4.84 4.31 -10.49
N TYR A 81 3.87 4.91 -11.16
CA TYR A 81 3.08 4.30 -12.23
C TYR A 81 3.83 4.17 -13.57
N GLU A 82 5.05 4.70 -13.67
CA GLU A 82 5.97 4.34 -14.75
C GLU A 82 6.49 2.90 -14.59
N PHE A 83 6.37 2.29 -13.42
CA PHE A 83 6.89 0.97 -13.08
C PHE A 83 5.76 -0.04 -12.86
N ASP A 84 6.12 -1.32 -12.75
CA ASP A 84 5.14 -2.37 -12.50
C ASP A 84 4.50 -2.19 -11.11
N THR A 85 3.18 -2.24 -11.07
CA THR A 85 2.36 -2.18 -9.87
C THR A 85 1.40 -3.37 -9.85
N TRP A 86 0.89 -3.72 -8.68
CA TRP A 86 -0.05 -4.83 -8.48
C TRP A 86 -1.29 -4.33 -7.77
N VAL A 87 -2.43 -4.90 -8.15
CA VAL A 87 -3.71 -4.69 -7.46
C VAL A 87 -4.18 -6.02 -6.91
N ILE A 88 -4.61 -6.03 -5.66
CA ILE A 88 -5.18 -7.21 -5.00
C ILE A 88 -6.44 -6.79 -4.24
N ASP A 89 -7.40 -7.70 -4.20
CA ASP A 89 -8.58 -7.55 -3.36
C ASP A 89 -8.34 -8.26 -2.03
N ILE A 90 -8.60 -7.55 -0.93
CA ILE A 90 -8.44 -8.08 0.43
C ILE A 90 -9.81 -8.13 1.11
N ASP A 91 -10.30 -9.34 1.42
CA ASP A 91 -11.42 -9.51 2.35
C ASP A 91 -10.88 -9.33 3.79
N PHE A 92 -11.19 -8.20 4.41
CA PHE A 92 -10.74 -7.92 5.78
C PHE A 92 -11.41 -8.80 6.85
N ASN A 93 -12.42 -9.59 6.49
CA ASN A 93 -12.96 -10.63 7.36
C ASN A 93 -12.11 -11.91 7.33
N SER A 94 -11.25 -12.07 6.31
CA SER A 94 -10.38 -13.22 6.12
C SER A 94 -9.06 -12.81 5.46
N PRO A 95 -8.30 -11.85 6.06
CA PRO A 95 -7.12 -11.24 5.43
C PRO A 95 -5.97 -12.24 5.23
N GLU A 96 -5.97 -13.35 5.96
CA GLU A 96 -5.00 -14.44 5.83
C GLU A 96 -5.00 -15.09 4.44
N LEU A 97 -6.13 -15.03 3.71
CA LEU A 97 -6.26 -15.66 2.40
C LEU A 97 -5.36 -15.00 1.33
N VAL A 98 -5.03 -13.73 1.49
CA VAL A 98 -4.14 -13.02 0.55
C VAL A 98 -2.67 -13.08 0.94
N GLN A 99 -2.34 -13.64 2.11
CA GLN A 99 -0.97 -13.68 2.63
C GLN A 99 0.00 -14.36 1.66
N ASN A 100 -0.40 -15.48 1.05
CA ASN A 100 0.44 -16.19 0.09
C ASN A 100 0.69 -15.35 -1.17
N GLN A 101 -0.29 -14.57 -1.61
CA GLN A 101 -0.19 -13.69 -2.76
C GLN A 101 0.76 -12.52 -2.47
N LEU A 102 0.62 -11.90 -1.31
CA LEU A 102 1.52 -10.83 -0.84
C LEU A 102 2.97 -11.33 -0.74
N GLY A 103 3.17 -12.55 -0.19
CA GLY A 103 4.48 -13.19 -0.10
C GLY A 103 5.10 -13.40 -1.48
N ARG A 104 4.34 -13.96 -2.44
CA ARG A 104 4.81 -14.20 -3.80
C ARG A 104 5.26 -12.91 -4.49
N PHE A 105 4.45 -11.85 -4.47
CA PHE A 105 4.84 -10.58 -5.08
C PHE A 105 6.07 -9.95 -4.41
N THR A 106 6.18 -10.10 -3.10
CA THR A 106 7.37 -9.62 -2.36
C THR A 106 8.62 -10.38 -2.78
N GLU A 107 8.55 -11.71 -2.95
CA GLU A 107 9.65 -12.53 -3.45
C GLU A 107 10.03 -12.17 -4.90
N GLU A 108 9.05 -11.90 -5.76
CA GLU A 108 9.29 -11.44 -7.13
C GLU A 108 10.11 -10.14 -7.14
N VAL A 109 9.72 -9.15 -6.33
CA VAL A 109 10.45 -7.89 -6.18
C VAL A 109 11.83 -8.09 -5.55
N GLU A 110 11.95 -8.94 -4.53
CA GLU A 110 13.24 -9.24 -3.90
C GLU A 110 14.19 -9.93 -4.87
N ASN A 111 13.69 -10.79 -5.74
CA ASN A 111 14.51 -11.47 -6.74
C ASN A 111 14.91 -10.53 -7.88
N ARG A 112 14.04 -9.63 -8.29
CA ARG A 112 14.28 -8.67 -9.36
C ARG A 112 13.50 -7.38 -9.15
N CYS A 113 14.22 -6.32 -8.81
CA CYS A 113 13.63 -4.99 -8.62
C CYS A 113 12.99 -4.47 -9.92
N PRO A 114 11.68 -4.20 -9.97
CA PRO A 114 11.01 -3.72 -11.19
C PRO A 114 11.55 -2.36 -11.63
N VAL A 115 11.80 -1.46 -10.68
CA VAL A 115 12.35 -0.12 -10.94
C VAL A 115 13.77 -0.23 -11.54
N GLY A 116 14.63 -1.04 -10.91
CA GLY A 116 15.96 -1.29 -11.43
C GLY A 116 15.93 -1.86 -12.84
N ALA A 117 15.15 -2.92 -13.03
CA ALA A 117 15.03 -3.60 -14.32
C ALA A 117 14.57 -2.67 -15.44
N LYS A 118 13.57 -1.83 -15.20
CA LYS A 118 13.08 -0.86 -16.18
C LYS A 118 14.10 0.22 -16.50
N LEU A 119 14.94 0.58 -15.54
CA LEU A 119 16.01 1.58 -15.71
C LEU A 119 17.38 0.97 -16.07
N GLY A 120 17.39 -0.31 -16.48
CA GLY A 120 18.57 -0.98 -17.03
C GLY A 120 19.56 -1.51 -15.98
N VAL A 121 19.14 -1.66 -14.73
CA VAL A 121 19.96 -2.19 -13.64
C VAL A 121 19.34 -3.43 -13.05
N GLU A 122 20.05 -4.53 -13.04
CA GLU A 122 19.61 -5.78 -12.40
C GLU A 122 20.02 -5.79 -10.92
N GLY A 123 19.18 -6.40 -10.09
CA GLY A 123 19.43 -6.60 -8.67
C GLY A 123 18.17 -6.73 -7.85
N THR A 124 18.33 -6.86 -6.54
CA THR A 124 17.24 -7.09 -5.59
C THR A 124 16.43 -5.82 -5.34
N GLY A 125 15.13 -5.97 -5.10
CA GLY A 125 14.28 -4.95 -4.51
C GLY A 125 14.16 -5.12 -2.99
N GLU A 126 13.66 -4.11 -2.29
CA GLU A 126 13.53 -4.12 -0.83
C GLU A 126 12.21 -4.74 -0.35
N GLY A 127 11.16 -4.58 -1.14
CA GLY A 127 9.81 -5.00 -0.82
C GLY A 127 8.76 -4.13 -1.52
N ILE A 128 7.51 -4.27 -1.09
CA ILE A 128 6.36 -3.58 -1.68
C ILE A 128 5.65 -2.75 -0.61
N VAL A 129 5.26 -1.54 -0.98
CA VAL A 129 4.33 -0.71 -0.20
C VAL A 129 2.94 -0.89 -0.78
N TRP A 130 2.03 -1.34 0.05
CA TRP A 130 0.62 -1.50 -0.28
C TRP A 130 -0.16 -0.32 0.26
N LYS A 131 -1.07 0.22 -0.53
CA LYS A 131 -2.02 1.26 -0.12
C LYS A 131 -3.42 0.91 -0.60
N ALA A 132 -4.44 1.34 0.12
CA ALA A 132 -5.80 1.23 -0.38
C ALA A 132 -5.95 2.05 -1.68
N ALA A 133 -6.58 1.45 -2.71
CA ALA A 133 -6.87 2.14 -3.95
C ALA A 133 -7.96 3.20 -3.74
N TYR A 134 -8.95 2.87 -2.90
CA TYR A 134 -9.98 3.80 -2.44
C TYR A 134 -10.49 3.34 -1.07
N CYS A 135 -11.19 4.22 -0.36
CA CYS A 135 -11.85 3.89 0.90
C CYS A 135 -13.22 4.58 0.91
N GLU A 136 -14.28 3.78 1.00
CA GLU A 136 -15.67 4.28 1.09
C GLU A 136 -16.07 4.61 2.53
N ASP A 137 -15.37 4.08 3.52
CA ASP A 137 -15.68 4.30 4.93
C ASP A 137 -15.02 5.60 5.42
N GLU A 138 -15.83 6.60 5.75
CA GLU A 138 -15.40 7.91 6.27
C GLU A 138 -14.64 7.81 7.61
N ASN A 139 -14.73 6.68 8.31
CA ASN A 139 -14.02 6.44 9.56
C ASN A 139 -12.56 6.03 9.35
N PHE A 140 -12.18 5.61 8.14
CA PHE A 140 -10.81 5.25 7.80
C PHE A 140 -10.12 6.35 6.99
N ARG A 141 -8.89 6.65 7.35
CA ARG A 141 -8.02 7.48 6.51
C ARG A 141 -7.20 6.56 5.62
N ILE A 142 -7.03 6.92 4.35
CA ILE A 142 -6.18 6.16 3.40
C ILE A 142 -4.80 5.89 4.01
N ASN A 143 -4.24 6.82 4.77
CA ASN A 143 -2.95 6.65 5.45
C ASN A 143 -2.94 5.54 6.50
N ASP A 144 -4.08 5.22 7.10
CA ASP A 144 -4.19 4.13 8.08
C ASP A 144 -4.20 2.76 7.36
N LEU A 145 -4.39 2.78 6.04
CA LEU A 145 -4.46 1.61 5.16
C LEU A 145 -3.22 1.47 4.26
N ILE A 146 -2.07 1.94 4.76
CA ILE A 146 -0.77 1.78 4.10
C ILE A 146 0.09 0.83 4.93
N PHE A 147 0.63 -0.20 4.30
CA PHE A 147 1.57 -1.11 4.96
C PHE A 147 2.70 -1.52 4.02
N LYS A 148 3.85 -1.87 4.58
CA LYS A 148 5.03 -2.30 3.83
C LYS A 148 5.32 -3.78 4.11
N VAL A 149 5.47 -4.56 3.04
CA VAL A 149 5.96 -5.93 3.11
C VAL A 149 7.38 -5.94 2.56
N LYS A 150 8.33 -6.37 3.39
CA LYS A 150 9.74 -6.48 3.02
C LYS A 150 10.10 -7.95 2.80
N GLY A 151 10.97 -8.19 1.82
CA GLY A 151 11.57 -9.49 1.60
C GLY A 151 12.47 -9.93 2.77
N GLU A 152 12.79 -11.21 2.84
CA GLU A 152 13.57 -11.78 3.95
C GLU A 152 14.95 -11.15 4.10
N LYS A 153 15.60 -10.80 2.99
CA LYS A 153 16.95 -10.19 2.98
C LYS A 153 16.98 -8.78 3.57
N HIS A 154 15.83 -8.09 3.58
CA HIS A 154 15.70 -6.69 4.01
C HIS A 154 14.83 -6.52 5.26
N SER A 155 14.32 -7.61 5.83
CA SER A 155 13.58 -7.59 7.07
C SER A 155 14.54 -7.41 8.26
N VAL A 156 14.44 -6.27 8.95
CA VAL A 156 15.22 -5.99 10.17
C VAL A 156 14.73 -6.83 11.35
N THR A 157 13.47 -7.21 11.34
CA THR A 157 12.90 -8.15 12.30
C THR A 157 12.91 -9.52 11.64
N ARG A 158 13.54 -10.50 12.28
CA ARG A 158 13.30 -11.92 11.98
C ARG A 158 11.87 -12.29 12.41
N VAL A 159 10.89 -11.63 11.83
CA VAL A 159 9.55 -12.19 11.79
C VAL A 159 9.73 -13.44 10.97
N LYS A 160 9.56 -14.61 11.58
CA LYS A 160 9.47 -15.87 10.86
C LYS A 160 8.55 -15.59 9.69
N THR A 161 9.02 -15.89 8.47
CA THR A 161 8.17 -15.94 7.29
C THR A 161 6.90 -16.60 7.72
N LEU A 162 5.80 -15.89 7.65
CA LEU A 162 4.52 -16.45 8.05
C LEU A 162 4.37 -17.72 7.23
N ALA A 163 4.16 -18.85 7.89
CA ALA A 163 4.01 -20.12 7.20
C ALA A 163 2.92 -19.97 6.14
N SER A 164 3.13 -20.53 4.95
CA SER A 164 2.14 -20.49 3.89
C SER A 164 0.77 -20.90 4.43
N VAL A 165 -0.25 -20.11 4.16
CA VAL A 165 -1.60 -20.37 4.63
C VAL A 165 -2.20 -21.49 3.77
N ASP A 166 -2.67 -22.54 4.41
CA ASP A 166 -3.45 -23.59 3.76
C ASP A 166 -4.88 -23.08 3.58
N ILE A 167 -5.17 -22.56 2.37
CA ILE A 167 -6.45 -21.94 2.01
C ILE A 167 -7.60 -22.95 2.16
N GLU A 168 -7.38 -24.23 1.82
CA GLU A 168 -8.44 -25.25 1.96
C GLU A 168 -8.80 -25.46 3.43
N LYS A 169 -7.78 -25.47 4.30
CA LYS A 169 -8.00 -25.60 5.74
C LYS A 169 -8.69 -24.39 6.34
N VAL A 170 -8.34 -23.18 5.91
CA VAL A 170 -9.00 -21.93 6.37
C VAL A 170 -10.44 -21.92 5.95
N ASN A 171 -10.75 -22.23 4.69
CA ASN A 171 -12.12 -22.30 4.19
C ASN A 171 -12.93 -23.37 4.91
N SER A 172 -12.34 -24.56 5.14
CA SER A 172 -13.01 -25.63 5.89
C SER A 172 -13.34 -25.23 7.34
N ILE A 173 -12.45 -24.50 8.01
CA ILE A 173 -12.69 -23.99 9.37
C ILE A 173 -13.80 -22.92 9.32
N LYS A 174 -13.78 -22.01 8.35
CA LYS A 174 -14.80 -20.97 8.18
C LYS A 174 -16.17 -21.61 7.94
N GLU A 175 -16.29 -22.54 7.01
CA GLU A 175 -17.53 -23.29 6.76
C GLU A 175 -18.03 -24.00 8.00
N PHE A 176 -17.13 -24.61 8.78
CA PHE A 176 -17.49 -25.24 10.05
C PHE A 176 -18.02 -24.23 11.05
N VAL A 177 -17.33 -23.08 11.23
CA VAL A 177 -17.74 -22.01 12.14
C VAL A 177 -19.13 -21.47 11.73
N ASP A 178 -19.33 -21.16 10.45
CA ASP A 178 -20.61 -20.67 9.93
C ASP A 178 -21.75 -21.68 10.13
N SER A 179 -21.45 -22.97 10.05
CA SER A 179 -22.44 -24.04 10.30
C SER A 179 -22.82 -24.19 11.79
N VAL A 180 -21.89 -23.83 12.69
CA VAL A 180 -22.06 -23.98 14.14
C VAL A 180 -22.58 -22.70 14.80
N LEU A 181 -22.10 -21.52 14.37
CA LEU A 181 -22.49 -20.21 14.90
C LEU A 181 -23.62 -19.58 14.09
N THR A 182 -24.77 -20.22 14.08
CA THR A 182 -25.96 -19.64 13.47
C THR A 182 -26.63 -18.60 14.41
N ASP A 183 -27.31 -17.61 13.84
CA ASP A 183 -28.01 -16.56 14.60
C ASP A 183 -28.98 -17.17 15.63
N ALA A 184 -29.60 -18.29 15.29
CA ALA A 184 -30.52 -19.03 16.21
C ALA A 184 -29.76 -19.53 17.44
N ARG A 185 -28.54 -20.10 17.26
CA ARG A 185 -27.74 -20.60 18.39
C ARG A 185 -27.20 -19.49 19.25
N VAL A 186 -26.76 -18.39 18.62
CA VAL A 186 -26.29 -17.19 19.35
C VAL A 186 -27.44 -16.61 20.19
N SER A 187 -28.63 -16.47 19.60
CA SER A 187 -29.81 -15.97 20.30
C SER A 187 -30.24 -16.89 21.46
N GLN A 188 -30.15 -18.21 21.28
CA GLN A 188 -30.45 -19.20 22.31
C GLN A 188 -29.45 -19.09 23.47
N ALA A 189 -28.15 -18.98 23.18
CA ALA A 189 -27.11 -18.81 24.20
C ALA A 189 -27.27 -17.50 24.99
N VAL A 190 -27.61 -16.39 24.32
CA VAL A 190 -27.88 -15.10 24.96
C VAL A 190 -29.12 -15.17 25.85
N SER A 191 -30.17 -15.90 25.44
CA SER A 191 -31.36 -16.08 26.24
C SER A 191 -31.10 -16.92 27.51
N ALA A 192 -30.29 -17.97 27.39
CA ALA A 192 -29.89 -18.82 28.52
C ALA A 192 -29.00 -18.11 29.56
N LEU A 193 -28.32 -17.02 29.18
CA LEU A 193 -27.53 -16.22 30.10
C LEU A 193 -28.34 -15.14 30.86
N ARG A 194 -29.61 -14.96 30.48
CA ARG A 194 -30.55 -13.98 31.09
C ARG A 194 -31.52 -14.59 32.09
N GLU A 195 -31.54 -15.90 32.19
CA GLU A 195 -32.27 -16.66 33.24
C GLU A 195 -31.33 -16.92 34.45
#